data_b2f3731b2ce3cdf605483386f7f62b0c
#
_entry.id   b2f3731b2ce3cdf605483386f7f62b0c
#
_cell.length_a   1.000
_cell.length_b   1.000
_cell.length_c   1.000
_cell.angle_alpha   90.00
_cell.angle_beta   90.00
_cell.angle_gamma   90.00
#
_symmetry.space_group_name_H-M   'P 1'
#
loop_
_entity.id
_entity.type
_entity.pdbx_description
1 polymer ?
#
loop_
_entity_poly.entity_id
_entity_poly.type
_entity_poly.pdbx_seq_one_letter_code
_entity_poly.pdbx_strand_id
1 'polypeptide(L)'
;MKSLQSFLALAGVLAFAGPVLAQQLPGERPAAVTEIPGVVAAGTSWELVWADFKTADGIVGTPDGGILFAQEQSDSIRKLDANNHESIYLTDMHGPGAVSIDAQGRVYAVQRTCTDPGRPFSASCAELTRVAIVAPGQSVLANSFTDGKALGRLNDLIADGKGGAYFTVGGVYYVNPQGVVSTVADQDIRTNGLLLSRDGKTLYVTNVNKVEAWDVAADGSTRNRREFGALAGDTGADGMTIDAAGRVYVTASTGVHVLGPDGKHLGVIPTPRVPITAAFSGPDKKTLYVGQMGAVGPDGKPWATPQGVRNTAMTIYRIRLLTEGFKGRPK
;
A
#
# COMPACT_ATOMS: atom_id res chain seq x y z
N MET A 1 75.23 16.84 -33.70
CA MET A 1 73.81 17.14 -33.77
C MET A 1 73.08 16.17 -32.88
N LYS A 2 72.66 16.60 -31.68
CA LYS A 2 71.96 15.77 -30.69
C LYS A 2 70.49 16.24 -30.63
N SER A 3 69.54 15.34 -30.98
CA SER A 3 68.10 15.60 -30.91
C SER A 3 67.59 15.44 -29.49
N LEU A 4 66.99 16.48 -28.96
CA LEU A 4 66.28 16.47 -27.71
C LEU A 4 64.85 15.93 -27.99
N GLN A 5 64.47 14.82 -27.37
CA GLN A 5 63.09 14.36 -27.31
C GLN A 5 62.45 14.87 -26.03
N SER A 6 61.41 15.71 -26.20
CA SER A 6 60.60 16.20 -25.08
C SER A 6 59.48 15.19 -24.77
N PHE A 7 59.45 14.67 -23.58
CA PHE A 7 58.33 13.89 -23.07
C PHE A 7 57.26 14.84 -22.50
N LEU A 8 56.10 14.87 -23.12
CA LEU A 8 54.89 15.46 -22.52
C LEU A 8 54.24 14.48 -21.58
N ALA A 9 54.23 14.79 -20.30
CA ALA A 9 53.47 14.07 -19.31
C ALA A 9 52.00 14.54 -19.32
N LEU A 10 51.07 13.69 -19.71
CA LEU A 10 49.63 13.92 -19.66
C LEU A 10 49.14 13.62 -18.23
N ALA A 11 48.88 14.68 -17.46
CA ALA A 11 48.23 14.54 -16.15
C ALA A 11 46.73 14.32 -16.35
N GLY A 12 46.26 13.07 -16.14
CA GLY A 12 44.84 12.75 -16.16
C GLY A 12 44.16 13.29 -14.88
N VAL A 13 43.28 14.25 -15.03
CA VAL A 13 42.39 14.71 -13.96
C VAL A 13 41.28 13.67 -13.79
N LEU A 14 41.35 12.85 -12.73
CA LEU A 14 40.26 12.01 -12.26
C LEU A 14 39.19 12.92 -11.63
N ALA A 15 38.14 13.22 -12.36
CA ALA A 15 36.95 13.84 -11.82
C ALA A 15 36.21 12.81 -10.97
N PHE A 16 36.28 12.95 -9.65
CA PHE A 16 35.36 12.25 -8.74
C PHE A 16 33.97 12.83 -8.96
N ALA A 17 33.08 12.08 -9.61
CA ALA A 17 31.66 12.35 -9.58
C ALA A 17 31.17 12.07 -8.16
N GLY A 18 30.96 13.12 -7.38
CA GLY A 18 30.26 13.02 -6.10
C GLY A 18 28.84 12.53 -6.31
N PRO A 19 28.20 11.93 -5.26
CA PRO A 19 26.83 11.49 -5.39
C PRO A 19 25.95 12.68 -5.77
N VAL A 20 25.29 12.59 -6.92
CA VAL A 20 24.22 13.51 -7.31
C VAL A 20 23.10 13.27 -6.32
N LEU A 21 22.95 14.15 -5.32
CA LEU A 21 21.78 14.15 -4.47
C LEU A 21 20.57 14.42 -5.37
N ALA A 22 19.68 13.44 -5.47
CA ALA A 22 18.43 13.63 -6.19
C ALA A 22 17.74 14.87 -5.62
N GLN A 23 17.36 15.79 -6.48
CA GLN A 23 16.71 17.04 -6.07
C GLN A 23 15.36 16.68 -5.44
N GLN A 24 15.17 17.06 -4.16
CA GLN A 24 13.90 16.86 -3.48
C GLN A 24 12.79 17.63 -4.20
N LEU A 25 11.68 16.95 -4.46
CA LEU A 25 10.47 17.57 -4.98
C LEU A 25 9.75 18.37 -3.88
N PRO A 26 9.02 19.44 -4.22
CA PRO A 26 8.26 20.20 -3.22
C PRO A 26 7.36 19.30 -2.37
N GLY A 27 7.41 19.50 -1.05
CA GLY A 27 6.66 18.72 -0.07
C GLY A 27 7.24 17.36 0.28
N GLU A 28 8.37 16.96 -0.31
CA GLU A 28 9.15 15.83 0.16
C GLU A 28 9.94 16.17 1.42
N ARG A 29 10.13 15.19 2.27
CA ARG A 29 10.99 15.23 3.45
C ARG A 29 12.25 14.38 3.22
N PRO A 30 13.34 14.61 3.96
CA PRO A 30 14.51 13.74 3.93
C PRO A 30 14.11 12.30 4.25
N ALA A 31 14.52 11.36 3.39
CA ALA A 31 14.21 9.94 3.51
C ALA A 31 15.48 9.09 3.37
N ALA A 32 16.54 9.48 4.07
CA ALA A 32 17.79 8.72 4.09
C ALA A 32 17.56 7.36 4.75
N VAL A 33 17.81 6.30 4.00
CA VAL A 33 17.61 4.92 4.44
C VAL A 33 18.84 4.43 5.19
N THR A 34 18.65 4.03 6.44
CA THR A 34 19.62 3.28 7.23
C THR A 34 19.42 1.78 7.00
N GLU A 35 20.49 1.00 7.24
CA GLU A 35 20.40 -0.45 7.09
C GLU A 35 19.40 -1.03 8.09
N ILE A 36 18.52 -1.91 7.59
CA ILE A 36 17.78 -2.88 8.39
C ILE A 36 18.25 -4.26 7.92
N PRO A 37 18.98 -5.03 8.75
CA PRO A 37 19.62 -6.27 8.33
C PRO A 37 18.65 -7.26 7.68
N GLY A 38 19.01 -7.73 6.47
CA GLY A 38 18.19 -8.65 5.69
C GLY A 38 16.89 -8.05 5.11
N VAL A 39 16.69 -6.73 5.23
CA VAL A 39 15.53 -6.00 4.71
C VAL A 39 15.96 -4.99 3.65
N VAL A 40 16.76 -4.01 4.03
CA VAL A 40 17.18 -2.91 3.15
C VAL A 40 18.63 -2.52 3.46
N ALA A 41 19.42 -2.24 2.42
CA ALA A 41 20.78 -1.76 2.59
C ALA A 41 20.81 -0.25 2.90
N ALA A 42 21.83 0.20 3.63
CA ALA A 42 22.08 1.62 3.85
C ALA A 42 22.27 2.35 2.51
N GLY A 43 21.74 3.57 2.42
CA GLY A 43 21.87 4.42 1.23
C GLY A 43 21.00 4.00 0.04
N THR A 44 20.16 2.97 0.17
CA THR A 44 19.15 2.67 -0.84
C THR A 44 18.21 3.86 -0.98
N SER A 45 17.93 4.28 -2.22
CA SER A 45 17.13 5.47 -2.50
C SER A 45 15.74 5.13 -3.01
N TRP A 46 14.81 6.03 -2.74
CA TRP A 46 13.46 6.02 -3.30
C TRP A 46 13.46 6.55 -4.72
N GLU A 47 12.57 5.99 -5.55
CA GLU A 47 12.29 6.44 -6.91
C GLU A 47 10.81 6.75 -7.02
N LEU A 48 10.46 7.98 -7.45
CA LEU A 48 9.08 8.35 -7.82
C LEU A 48 8.76 7.70 -9.17
N VAL A 49 7.71 6.88 -9.20
CA VAL A 49 7.32 6.13 -10.41
C VAL A 49 5.96 6.53 -10.95
N TRP A 50 5.16 7.22 -10.15
CA TRP A 50 3.86 7.73 -10.59
C TRP A 50 3.41 8.90 -9.72
N ALA A 51 2.77 9.88 -10.34
CA ALA A 51 2.08 10.99 -9.68
C ALA A 51 0.93 11.47 -10.54
N ASP A 52 -0.21 11.80 -9.90
CA ASP A 52 -1.39 12.36 -10.55
C ASP A 52 -2.12 13.29 -9.56
N PHE A 53 -3.10 14.03 -10.03
CA PHE A 53 -4.02 14.83 -9.21
C PHE A 53 -5.20 14.02 -8.68
N LYS A 54 -5.23 12.73 -8.97
CA LYS A 54 -6.18 11.75 -8.45
C LYS A 54 -5.45 10.78 -7.52
N THR A 55 -6.19 10.08 -6.69
CA THR A 55 -5.61 9.16 -5.70
C THR A 55 -5.00 7.92 -6.32
N ALA A 56 -3.99 7.38 -5.64
CA ALA A 56 -3.56 6.00 -5.77
C ALA A 56 -3.63 5.36 -4.38
N ASP A 57 -4.65 4.56 -4.15
CA ASP A 57 -4.88 3.88 -2.87
C ASP A 57 -4.92 2.36 -3.05
N GLY A 58 -4.82 1.62 -1.96
CA GLY A 58 -4.97 0.17 -1.93
C GLY A 58 -4.13 -0.57 -2.97
N ILE A 59 -2.81 -0.37 -2.97
CA ILE A 59 -1.89 -0.96 -3.95
C ILE A 59 -1.76 -2.46 -3.72
N VAL A 60 -1.71 -3.25 -4.81
CA VAL A 60 -1.39 -4.67 -4.80
C VAL A 60 -0.42 -5.02 -5.92
N GLY A 61 0.56 -5.89 -5.64
CA GLY A 61 1.50 -6.38 -6.65
C GLY A 61 0.85 -7.39 -7.59
N THR A 62 1.24 -7.40 -8.87
CA THR A 62 0.75 -8.34 -9.87
C THR A 62 1.78 -9.43 -10.18
N PRO A 63 1.35 -10.61 -10.69
CA PRO A 63 2.27 -11.70 -11.03
C PRO A 63 3.30 -11.36 -12.12
N ASP A 64 2.98 -10.40 -12.99
CA ASP A 64 3.86 -9.92 -14.06
C ASP A 64 4.87 -8.83 -13.60
N GLY A 65 4.93 -8.58 -12.30
CA GLY A 65 5.89 -7.63 -11.70
C GLY A 65 5.43 -6.17 -11.70
N GLY A 66 4.20 -5.90 -12.13
CA GLY A 66 3.54 -4.60 -12.02
C GLY A 66 2.78 -4.44 -10.70
N ILE A 67 1.95 -3.40 -10.62
CA ILE A 67 1.02 -3.16 -9.52
C ILE A 67 -0.36 -2.78 -10.07
N LEU A 68 -1.41 -3.12 -9.32
CA LEU A 68 -2.73 -2.50 -9.44
C LEU A 68 -2.92 -1.52 -8.28
N PHE A 69 -3.68 -0.46 -8.51
CA PHE A 69 -4.08 0.49 -7.48
C PHE A 69 -5.47 1.04 -7.76
N ALA A 70 -6.18 1.36 -6.70
CA ALA A 70 -7.49 1.98 -6.76
C ALA A 70 -7.36 3.48 -7.04
N GLN A 71 -8.11 3.99 -8.01
CA GLN A 71 -8.22 5.42 -8.29
C GLN A 71 -9.69 5.86 -8.17
N GLU A 72 -10.08 6.30 -6.97
CA GLU A 72 -11.45 6.57 -6.60
C GLU A 72 -12.10 7.63 -7.49
N GLN A 73 -11.41 8.76 -7.76
CA GLN A 73 -11.97 9.87 -8.53
C GLN A 73 -12.14 9.59 -10.03
N SER A 74 -11.44 8.63 -10.59
CA SER A 74 -11.59 8.22 -11.99
C SER A 74 -12.42 6.96 -12.16
N ASP A 75 -13.00 6.46 -11.06
CA ASP A 75 -13.85 5.28 -11.08
C ASP A 75 -13.17 4.06 -11.72
N SER A 76 -11.88 3.90 -11.47
CA SER A 76 -11.07 2.90 -12.16
C SER A 76 -10.07 2.22 -11.24
N ILE A 77 -9.70 0.99 -11.60
CA ILE A 77 -8.48 0.35 -11.13
C ILE A 77 -7.44 0.57 -12.21
N ARG A 78 -6.29 1.11 -11.81
CA ARG A 78 -5.17 1.42 -12.69
C ARG A 78 -4.08 0.37 -12.54
N LYS A 79 -3.23 0.25 -13.55
CA LYS A 79 -2.06 -0.62 -13.56
C LYS A 79 -0.81 0.18 -13.89
N LEU A 80 0.26 -0.02 -13.13
CA LEU A 80 1.62 0.20 -13.61
C LEU A 80 2.20 -1.17 -13.97
N ASP A 81 2.73 -1.30 -15.17
CA ASP A 81 3.48 -2.49 -15.57
C ASP A 81 4.86 -2.54 -14.89
N ALA A 82 5.65 -3.59 -15.14
CA ALA A 82 6.99 -3.75 -14.59
C ALA A 82 7.97 -2.62 -14.99
N ASN A 83 7.65 -1.86 -16.05
CA ASN A 83 8.41 -0.72 -16.54
C ASN A 83 7.80 0.63 -16.07
N ASN A 84 6.79 0.61 -15.21
CA ASN A 84 6.01 1.75 -14.72
C ASN A 84 5.18 2.46 -15.79
N HIS A 85 4.84 1.81 -16.90
CA HIS A 85 3.87 2.36 -17.83
C HIS A 85 2.47 2.20 -17.28
N GLU A 86 1.75 3.33 -17.21
CA GLU A 86 0.38 3.38 -16.70
C GLU A 86 -0.63 2.93 -17.76
N SER A 87 -1.64 2.21 -17.33
CA SER A 87 -2.81 1.84 -18.12
C SER A 87 -4.06 1.70 -17.23
N ILE A 88 -5.24 1.76 -17.83
CA ILE A 88 -6.48 1.43 -17.14
C ILE A 88 -6.61 -0.10 -17.14
N TYR A 89 -6.78 -0.69 -15.96
CA TYR A 89 -7.03 -2.12 -15.82
C TYR A 89 -8.53 -2.42 -15.87
N LEU A 90 -9.35 -1.67 -15.10
CA LEU A 90 -10.81 -1.77 -15.09
C LEU A 90 -11.44 -0.39 -14.97
N THR A 91 -12.58 -0.19 -15.64
CA THR A 91 -13.45 1.01 -15.52
C THR A 91 -14.76 0.68 -14.82
N ASP A 92 -15.53 1.69 -14.46
CA ASP A 92 -16.84 1.55 -13.83
C ASP A 92 -16.78 0.77 -12.52
N MET A 93 -15.76 1.08 -11.71
CA MET A 93 -15.45 0.39 -10.46
C MET A 93 -16.17 0.99 -9.25
N HIS A 94 -17.10 1.90 -9.45
CA HIS A 94 -17.93 2.51 -8.39
C HIS A 94 -17.09 3.08 -7.23
N GLY A 95 -16.09 3.91 -7.56
CA GLY A 95 -15.21 4.56 -6.59
C GLY A 95 -14.38 3.55 -5.80
N PRO A 96 -13.45 2.81 -6.43
CA PRO A 96 -12.67 1.82 -5.73
C PRO A 96 -11.76 2.48 -4.71
N GLY A 97 -11.70 1.92 -3.48
CA GLY A 97 -10.88 2.43 -2.40
C GLY A 97 -9.66 1.57 -2.10
N ALA A 98 -9.77 0.28 -2.31
CA ALA A 98 -8.67 -0.67 -2.14
C ALA A 98 -8.87 -1.87 -3.04
N VAL A 99 -7.77 -2.56 -3.36
CA VAL A 99 -7.76 -3.80 -4.16
C VAL A 99 -6.95 -4.88 -3.47
N SER A 100 -7.34 -6.13 -3.70
CA SER A 100 -6.61 -7.32 -3.26
C SER A 100 -6.70 -8.39 -4.34
N ILE A 101 -5.67 -9.22 -4.49
CA ILE A 101 -5.67 -10.35 -5.42
C ILE A 101 -5.49 -11.63 -4.61
N ASP A 102 -6.33 -12.64 -4.82
CA ASP A 102 -6.15 -13.93 -4.19
C ASP A 102 -5.21 -14.86 -4.96
N ALA A 103 -4.94 -16.03 -4.38
CA ALA A 103 -4.05 -17.03 -4.98
C ALA A 103 -4.59 -17.62 -6.31
N GLN A 104 -5.88 -17.47 -6.60
CA GLN A 104 -6.53 -17.87 -7.85
C GLN A 104 -6.52 -16.76 -8.90
N GLY A 105 -5.95 -15.59 -8.58
CA GLY A 105 -5.90 -14.42 -9.46
C GLY A 105 -7.18 -13.61 -9.52
N ARG A 106 -8.16 -13.87 -8.62
CA ARG A 106 -9.36 -13.03 -8.53
C ARG A 106 -9.01 -11.70 -7.89
N VAL A 107 -9.51 -10.63 -8.48
CA VAL A 107 -9.32 -9.27 -7.98
C VAL A 107 -10.56 -8.86 -7.19
N TYR A 108 -10.33 -8.44 -5.95
CA TYR A 108 -11.34 -7.94 -5.04
C TYR A 108 -11.18 -6.44 -4.87
N ALA A 109 -12.28 -5.73 -4.65
CA ALA A 109 -12.26 -4.31 -4.36
C ALA A 109 -13.31 -3.93 -3.32
N VAL A 110 -12.98 -2.92 -2.50
CA VAL A 110 -14.00 -2.12 -1.83
C VAL A 110 -14.45 -1.02 -2.80
N GLN A 111 -15.75 -0.88 -2.99
CA GLN A 111 -16.37 0.10 -3.86
C GLN A 111 -17.09 1.13 -2.99
N ARG A 112 -16.55 2.35 -2.92
CA ARG A 112 -17.03 3.41 -2.02
C ARG A 112 -18.18 4.22 -2.61
N THR A 113 -18.43 4.10 -3.91
CA THR A 113 -19.43 4.85 -4.67
C THR A 113 -19.38 6.36 -4.45
N CYS A 114 -19.84 7.17 -5.37
CA CYS A 114 -19.97 8.62 -5.36
C CYS A 114 -19.03 9.41 -4.41
N THR A 115 -17.89 8.86 -4.04
CA THR A 115 -16.96 9.52 -3.13
C THR A 115 -15.79 10.11 -3.89
N ASP A 116 -15.41 11.30 -3.46
CA ASP A 116 -14.17 11.94 -3.80
C ASP A 116 -13.42 12.12 -2.46
N PRO A 117 -12.21 11.60 -2.29
CA PRO A 117 -11.42 11.83 -1.09
C PRO A 117 -11.36 13.31 -0.75
N GLY A 118 -11.72 13.65 0.49
CA GLY A 118 -11.82 15.03 0.94
C GLY A 118 -13.21 15.67 0.78
N ARG A 119 -14.21 14.97 0.25
CA ARG A 119 -15.61 15.38 0.33
C ARG A 119 -16.38 14.62 1.41
N PRO A 120 -17.39 15.23 2.04
CA PRO A 120 -18.23 14.52 2.98
C PRO A 120 -18.89 13.30 2.34
N PHE A 121 -18.85 12.18 3.03
CA PHE A 121 -19.55 10.97 2.62
C PHE A 121 -21.04 11.08 2.93
N SER A 122 -21.89 11.03 1.93
CA SER A 122 -23.34 11.14 2.12
C SER A 122 -23.98 9.78 2.47
N ALA A 123 -25.13 9.81 3.14
CA ALA A 123 -25.90 8.60 3.46
C ALA A 123 -26.32 7.85 2.18
N SER A 124 -26.69 8.56 1.12
CA SER A 124 -27.06 7.97 -0.17
C SER A 124 -25.89 7.24 -0.85
N CYS A 125 -24.66 7.69 -0.63
CA CYS A 125 -23.49 6.96 -1.09
C CYS A 125 -23.24 5.72 -0.24
N ALA A 126 -23.49 5.78 1.08
CA ALA A 126 -23.31 4.63 1.97
C ALA A 126 -24.15 3.41 1.55
N GLU A 127 -25.37 3.65 1.09
CA GLU A 127 -26.31 2.60 0.65
C GLU A 127 -25.85 1.83 -0.60
N LEU A 128 -24.91 2.41 -1.36
CA LEU A 128 -24.41 1.83 -2.60
C LEU A 128 -23.04 1.15 -2.45
N THR A 129 -22.39 1.30 -1.29
CA THR A 129 -21.06 0.73 -1.06
C THR A 129 -21.09 -0.79 -1.01
N ARG A 130 -20.02 -1.43 -1.46
CA ARG A 130 -19.96 -2.89 -1.54
C ARG A 130 -18.53 -3.42 -1.48
N VAL A 131 -18.41 -4.65 -1.00
CA VAL A 131 -17.24 -5.50 -1.20
C VAL A 131 -17.54 -6.42 -2.39
N ALA A 132 -16.67 -6.45 -3.38
CA ALA A 132 -16.93 -7.18 -4.62
C ALA A 132 -15.68 -7.90 -5.15
N ILE A 133 -15.90 -9.01 -5.87
CA ILE A 133 -14.95 -9.55 -6.84
C ILE A 133 -15.17 -8.78 -8.13
N VAL A 134 -14.11 -8.20 -8.69
CA VAL A 134 -14.21 -7.33 -9.87
C VAL A 134 -13.54 -7.90 -11.11
N ALA A 135 -12.73 -8.97 -10.96
CA ALA A 135 -12.14 -9.72 -12.06
C ALA A 135 -11.75 -11.16 -11.63
N PRO A 136 -11.75 -12.16 -12.55
CA PRO A 136 -12.46 -12.15 -13.83
C PRO A 136 -13.98 -12.21 -13.58
N GLY A 137 -14.73 -11.38 -14.27
CA GLY A 137 -16.15 -11.19 -14.01
C GLY A 137 -16.42 -10.38 -12.74
N GLN A 138 -17.66 -9.94 -12.59
CA GLN A 138 -18.05 -9.12 -11.44
C GLN A 138 -19.10 -9.84 -10.58
N SER A 139 -18.91 -9.85 -9.27
CA SER A 139 -19.90 -10.31 -8.31
C SER A 139 -19.81 -9.52 -7.01
N VAL A 140 -20.94 -9.05 -6.51
CA VAL A 140 -21.04 -8.41 -5.20
C VAL A 140 -21.01 -9.49 -4.12
N LEU A 141 -20.08 -9.39 -3.17
CA LEU A 141 -20.02 -10.24 -1.99
C LEU A 141 -20.94 -9.72 -0.90
N ALA A 142 -20.84 -8.42 -0.60
CA ALA A 142 -21.72 -7.77 0.38
C ALA A 142 -21.95 -6.30 0.01
N ASN A 143 -23.16 -5.80 0.28
CA ASN A 143 -23.53 -4.39 0.19
C ASN A 143 -24.25 -3.89 1.47
N SER A 144 -24.45 -4.77 2.44
CA SER A 144 -25.03 -4.45 3.75
C SER A 144 -24.51 -5.40 4.80
N PHE A 145 -24.65 -5.01 6.05
CA PHE A 145 -24.52 -5.93 7.20
C PHE A 145 -25.71 -6.89 7.26
N THR A 146 -25.60 -7.92 8.08
CA THR A 146 -26.66 -8.93 8.28
C THR A 146 -27.97 -8.37 8.87
N ASP A 147 -27.91 -7.22 9.55
CA ASP A 147 -29.09 -6.49 10.04
C ASP A 147 -29.71 -5.55 8.98
N GLY A 148 -29.21 -5.57 7.75
CA GLY A 148 -29.69 -4.76 6.63
C GLY A 148 -29.13 -3.34 6.57
N LYS A 149 -28.30 -2.92 7.53
CA LYS A 149 -27.66 -1.61 7.47
C LYS A 149 -26.62 -1.54 6.38
N ALA A 150 -26.49 -0.38 5.74
CA ALA A 150 -25.45 -0.09 4.76
C ALA A 150 -24.05 -0.23 5.37
N LEU A 151 -23.09 -0.72 4.58
CA LEU A 151 -21.70 -0.89 5.05
C LEU A 151 -21.02 0.43 5.41
N GLY A 152 -21.40 1.55 4.78
CA GLY A 152 -20.75 2.84 4.99
C GLY A 152 -19.49 3.02 4.13
N ARG A 153 -18.64 3.99 4.47
CA ARG A 153 -17.41 4.26 3.72
C ARG A 153 -16.36 3.19 4.02
N LEU A 154 -16.31 2.19 3.17
CA LEU A 154 -15.31 1.13 3.23
C LEU A 154 -13.88 1.69 3.09
N ASN A 155 -12.91 1.07 3.75
CA ASN A 155 -11.52 1.51 3.70
C ASN A 155 -10.60 0.51 3.00
N ASP A 156 -10.20 -0.57 3.66
CA ASP A 156 -9.28 -1.56 3.11
C ASP A 156 -9.91 -2.96 3.07
N LEU A 157 -9.31 -3.88 2.30
CA LEU A 157 -9.71 -5.28 2.26
C LEU A 157 -8.53 -6.21 1.99
N ILE A 158 -8.70 -7.48 2.40
CA ILE A 158 -7.83 -8.59 2.03
C ILE A 158 -8.66 -9.82 1.69
N ALA A 159 -8.46 -10.39 0.51
CA ALA A 159 -9.08 -11.66 0.11
C ALA A 159 -8.58 -12.81 0.97
N ASP A 160 -9.48 -13.72 1.38
CA ASP A 160 -9.15 -14.87 2.21
C ASP A 160 -8.56 -16.06 1.42
N GLY A 161 -8.61 -15.98 0.07
CA GLY A 161 -8.20 -17.04 -0.83
C GLY A 161 -9.22 -18.19 -0.97
N LYS A 162 -10.38 -18.08 -0.32
CA LYS A 162 -11.46 -19.08 -0.31
C LYS A 162 -12.77 -18.55 -0.94
N GLY A 163 -12.78 -17.29 -1.33
CA GLY A 163 -13.93 -16.61 -1.95
C GLY A 163 -14.58 -15.57 -1.04
N GLY A 164 -14.11 -15.43 0.19
CA GLY A 164 -14.47 -14.38 1.12
C GLY A 164 -13.41 -13.29 1.20
N ALA A 165 -13.65 -12.29 2.05
CA ALA A 165 -12.72 -11.19 2.30
C ALA A 165 -12.90 -10.60 3.69
N TYR A 166 -11.80 -10.18 4.32
CA TYR A 166 -11.84 -9.27 5.45
C TYR A 166 -11.82 -7.83 4.93
N PHE A 167 -12.53 -6.94 5.59
CA PHE A 167 -12.59 -5.54 5.21
C PHE A 167 -12.74 -4.63 6.42
N THR A 168 -12.43 -3.35 6.26
CA THR A 168 -12.51 -2.34 7.32
C THR A 168 -13.51 -1.24 6.96
N VAL A 169 -14.30 -0.85 7.96
CA VAL A 169 -15.20 0.30 7.93
C VAL A 169 -15.46 0.77 9.36
N GLY A 170 -14.49 1.51 9.93
CA GLY A 170 -14.51 1.88 11.33
C GLY A 170 -14.20 0.72 12.31
N GLY A 171 -14.62 -0.49 11.98
CA GLY A 171 -14.29 -1.77 12.60
C GLY A 171 -13.68 -2.74 11.59
N VAL A 172 -13.58 -4.02 11.95
CA VAL A 172 -13.10 -5.12 11.11
C VAL A 172 -14.20 -6.16 10.95
N TYR A 173 -14.44 -6.55 9.72
CA TYR A 173 -15.51 -7.48 9.36
C TYR A 173 -15.00 -8.54 8.40
N TYR A 174 -15.70 -9.65 8.34
CA TYR A 174 -15.46 -10.71 7.36
C TYR A 174 -16.74 -10.99 6.58
N VAL A 175 -16.64 -11.02 5.27
CA VAL A 175 -17.71 -11.52 4.40
C VAL A 175 -17.30 -12.89 3.86
N ASN A 176 -18.15 -13.90 4.07
CA ASN A 176 -17.92 -15.23 3.54
C ASN A 176 -18.35 -15.35 2.08
N PRO A 177 -18.03 -16.46 1.37
CA PRO A 177 -18.41 -16.65 -0.03
C PRO A 177 -19.94 -16.66 -0.30
N GLN A 178 -20.76 -16.82 0.74
CA GLN A 178 -22.23 -16.78 0.66
C GLN A 178 -22.80 -15.38 0.91
N GLY A 179 -21.92 -14.37 1.11
CA GLY A 179 -22.32 -12.97 1.31
C GLY A 179 -22.73 -12.65 2.76
N VAL A 180 -22.51 -13.55 3.70
CA VAL A 180 -22.81 -13.30 5.13
C VAL A 180 -21.66 -12.51 5.75
N VAL A 181 -21.98 -11.33 6.31
CA VAL A 181 -21.03 -10.48 7.01
C VAL A 181 -21.04 -10.79 8.50
N SER A 182 -19.86 -11.02 9.06
CA SER A 182 -19.63 -11.21 10.51
C SER A 182 -18.63 -10.21 11.05
N THR A 183 -18.78 -9.83 12.32
CA THR A 183 -17.90 -8.90 13.01
C THR A 183 -16.65 -9.62 13.53
N VAL A 184 -15.47 -9.06 13.25
CA VAL A 184 -14.19 -9.47 13.85
C VAL A 184 -13.87 -8.59 15.07
N ALA A 185 -13.94 -7.27 14.89
CA ALA A 185 -13.81 -6.27 15.93
C ALA A 185 -14.59 -5.02 15.51
N ASP A 186 -15.20 -4.33 16.48
CA ASP A 186 -16.03 -3.17 16.22
C ASP A 186 -15.51 -1.97 17.04
N GLN A 187 -16.30 -1.32 17.82
CA GLN A 187 -16.12 0.03 18.41
C GLN A 187 -14.85 0.22 19.27
N ASP A 188 -14.15 -0.83 19.62
CA ASP A 188 -12.93 -0.79 20.43
C ASP A 188 -11.63 -0.78 19.63
N ILE A 189 -11.71 -0.59 18.31
CA ILE A 189 -10.57 -0.54 17.41
C ILE A 189 -10.66 0.68 16.48
N ARG A 190 -9.52 1.32 16.23
CA ARG A 190 -9.37 2.38 15.23
C ARG A 190 -8.46 1.87 14.12
N THR A 191 -9.07 1.13 13.22
CA THR A 191 -8.36 0.41 12.18
C THR A 191 -8.35 1.15 10.85
N ASN A 192 -7.36 0.80 10.03
CA ASN A 192 -7.23 1.17 8.63
C ASN A 192 -6.89 -0.06 7.81
N GLY A 193 -5.62 -0.45 7.73
CA GLY A 193 -5.16 -1.57 6.93
C GLY A 193 -5.32 -2.94 7.59
N LEU A 194 -5.39 -3.97 6.76
CA LEU A 194 -5.40 -5.35 7.19
C LEU A 194 -4.60 -6.25 6.23
N LEU A 195 -4.14 -7.39 6.79
CA LEU A 195 -3.25 -8.31 6.09
C LEU A 195 -3.44 -9.72 6.65
N LEU A 196 -3.29 -10.74 5.83
CA LEU A 196 -3.20 -12.13 6.29
C LEU A 196 -1.75 -12.61 6.32
N SER A 197 -1.42 -13.45 7.30
CA SER A 197 -0.15 -14.17 7.33
C SER A 197 0.01 -15.06 6.09
N ARG A 198 1.24 -15.51 5.82
CA ARG A 198 1.56 -16.32 4.64
C ARG A 198 0.72 -17.60 4.54
N ASP A 199 0.44 -18.23 5.65
CA ASP A 199 -0.38 -19.45 5.73
C ASP A 199 -1.89 -19.16 5.86
N GLY A 200 -2.27 -17.89 5.93
CA GLY A 200 -3.67 -17.46 6.06
C GLY A 200 -4.30 -17.75 7.42
N LYS A 201 -3.50 -18.10 8.44
CA LYS A 201 -3.99 -18.47 9.77
C LYS A 201 -3.97 -17.34 10.78
N THR A 202 -3.40 -16.19 10.43
CA THR A 202 -3.38 -14.98 11.26
C THR A 202 -3.86 -13.79 10.44
N LEU A 203 -4.84 -13.07 10.96
CA LEU A 203 -5.24 -11.76 10.47
C LEU A 203 -4.51 -10.70 11.28
N TYR A 204 -3.77 -9.84 10.60
CA TYR A 204 -3.15 -8.65 11.17
C TYR A 204 -4.02 -7.43 10.84
N VAL A 205 -4.16 -6.53 11.80
CA VAL A 205 -4.96 -5.31 11.64
C VAL A 205 -4.22 -4.16 12.30
N THR A 206 -4.12 -3.03 11.61
CA THR A 206 -3.56 -1.81 12.20
C THR A 206 -4.53 -1.21 13.21
N ASN A 207 -4.00 -0.71 14.33
CA ASN A 207 -4.76 -0.01 15.35
C ASN A 207 -3.92 1.15 15.90
N VAL A 208 -4.11 2.34 15.33
CA VAL A 208 -3.45 3.62 15.68
C VAL A 208 -1.92 3.54 15.59
N ASN A 209 -1.26 2.95 16.59
CA ASN A 209 0.21 2.91 16.74
C ASN A 209 0.76 1.50 16.91
N LYS A 210 -0.05 0.49 16.59
CA LYS A 210 0.30 -0.92 16.70
C LYS A 210 -0.40 -1.77 15.66
N VAL A 211 0.04 -3.01 15.55
CA VAL A 211 -0.64 -4.08 14.84
C VAL A 211 -1.21 -5.07 15.85
N GLU A 212 -2.47 -5.40 15.68
CA GLU A 212 -3.12 -6.47 16.42
C GLU A 212 -3.26 -7.71 15.53
N ALA A 213 -3.43 -8.89 16.14
CA ALA A 213 -3.54 -10.15 15.44
C ALA A 213 -4.67 -11.01 15.98
N TRP A 214 -5.30 -11.78 15.11
CA TRP A 214 -6.31 -12.79 15.42
C TRP A 214 -5.93 -14.12 14.77
N ASP A 215 -6.23 -15.22 15.42
CA ASP A 215 -6.18 -16.52 14.76
C ASP A 215 -7.39 -16.67 13.85
N VAL A 216 -7.14 -17.18 12.64
CA VAL A 216 -8.15 -17.41 11.59
C VAL A 216 -8.49 -18.89 11.50
N ALA A 217 -9.75 -19.24 11.64
CA ALA A 217 -10.24 -20.60 11.44
C ALA A 217 -10.51 -20.92 9.97
N ALA A 218 -10.82 -22.19 9.69
CA ALA A 218 -11.04 -22.66 8.32
C ALA A 218 -12.27 -22.01 7.63
N ASP A 219 -13.27 -21.62 8.42
CA ASP A 219 -14.50 -20.93 7.98
C ASP A 219 -14.35 -19.41 7.88
N GLY A 220 -13.17 -18.86 8.17
CA GLY A 220 -12.88 -17.42 8.19
C GLY A 220 -13.23 -16.73 9.52
N SER A 221 -13.82 -17.42 10.49
CA SER A 221 -14.04 -16.88 11.83
C SER A 221 -12.70 -16.59 12.52
N THR A 222 -12.71 -15.64 13.45
CA THR A 222 -11.50 -15.17 14.14
C THR A 222 -11.64 -15.28 15.64
N ARG A 223 -10.50 -15.47 16.33
CA ARG A 223 -10.40 -15.59 17.79
C ARG A 223 -9.02 -15.16 18.31
N ASN A 224 -8.85 -15.15 19.60
CA ASN A 224 -7.56 -14.91 20.26
C ASN A 224 -6.90 -13.59 19.85
N ARG A 225 -7.67 -12.47 19.95
CA ARG A 225 -7.16 -11.13 19.72
C ARG A 225 -5.98 -10.86 20.65
N ARG A 226 -4.90 -10.33 20.09
CA ARG A 226 -3.68 -9.99 20.82
C ARG A 226 -2.92 -8.88 20.12
N GLU A 227 -2.10 -8.14 20.85
CA GLU A 227 -1.10 -7.27 20.25
C GLU A 227 -0.06 -8.14 19.51
N PHE A 228 0.25 -7.78 18.27
CA PHE A 228 1.34 -8.39 17.49
C PHE A 228 2.62 -7.59 17.62
N GLY A 229 2.57 -6.26 17.44
CA GLY A 229 3.73 -5.41 17.57
C GLY A 229 3.39 -3.93 17.55
N ALA A 230 4.20 -3.14 18.25
CA ALA A 230 4.07 -1.69 18.34
C ALA A 230 4.97 -0.97 17.31
N LEU A 231 4.57 0.24 16.90
CA LEU A 231 5.29 1.06 15.90
C LEU A 231 6.29 2.05 16.54
N ALA A 232 6.93 1.67 17.64
CA ALA A 232 8.01 2.43 18.27
C ALA A 232 7.71 3.94 18.47
N GLY A 233 6.48 4.25 18.91
CA GLY A 233 6.04 5.62 19.20
C GLY A 233 5.47 6.40 18.01
N ASP A 234 5.44 5.82 16.80
CA ASP A 234 4.77 6.41 15.65
C ASP A 234 3.25 6.18 15.72
N THR A 235 2.51 6.91 14.93
CA THR A 235 1.04 6.86 14.84
C THR A 235 0.57 6.83 13.39
N GLY A 236 -0.73 6.64 13.18
CA GLY A 236 -1.30 6.65 11.85
C GLY A 236 -0.94 5.39 11.06
N ALA A 237 -0.90 4.24 11.74
CA ALA A 237 -0.76 2.94 11.08
C ALA A 237 -1.86 2.74 10.04
N ASP A 238 -1.46 2.48 8.79
CA ASP A 238 -2.33 2.39 7.63
C ASP A 238 -2.13 1.05 6.91
N GLY A 239 -1.85 1.02 5.62
CA GLY A 239 -1.71 -0.20 4.85
C GLY A 239 -0.52 -1.08 5.26
N MET A 240 -0.62 -2.37 4.96
CA MET A 240 0.40 -3.36 5.30
C MET A 240 0.71 -4.28 4.13
N THR A 241 1.93 -4.84 4.13
CA THR A 241 2.33 -5.95 3.26
C THR A 241 3.28 -6.89 4.01
N ILE A 242 3.58 -8.06 3.42
CA ILE A 242 4.38 -9.11 4.07
C ILE A 242 5.44 -9.66 3.13
N ASP A 243 6.62 -9.95 3.66
CA ASP A 243 7.68 -10.59 2.90
C ASP A 243 7.70 -12.13 3.03
N ALA A 244 8.56 -12.77 2.26
CA ALA A 244 8.72 -14.22 2.27
C ALA A 244 9.26 -14.77 3.59
N ALA A 245 9.93 -13.94 4.41
CA ALA A 245 10.38 -14.33 5.75
C ALA A 245 9.26 -14.17 6.81
N GLY A 246 8.12 -13.58 6.47
CA GLY A 246 7.01 -13.32 7.38
C GLY A 246 7.12 -12.01 8.15
N ARG A 247 8.03 -11.11 7.76
CA ARG A 247 8.10 -9.76 8.32
C ARG A 247 6.94 -8.92 7.77
N VAL A 248 6.29 -8.19 8.64
CA VAL A 248 5.17 -7.30 8.31
C VAL A 248 5.68 -5.88 8.14
N TYR A 249 5.34 -5.26 7.02
CA TYR A 249 5.66 -3.88 6.66
C TYR A 249 4.41 -3.03 6.85
N VAL A 250 4.49 -2.02 7.69
CA VAL A 250 3.35 -1.18 8.09
C VAL A 250 3.63 0.26 7.73
N THR A 251 2.80 0.87 6.91
CA THR A 251 2.89 2.31 6.64
C THR A 251 2.39 3.09 7.84
N ALA A 252 3.11 4.13 8.22
CA ALA A 252 2.75 5.04 9.31
C ALA A 252 3.37 6.43 9.08
N SER A 253 3.13 7.38 9.97
CA SER A 253 3.46 8.80 9.73
C SER A 253 4.93 9.05 9.36
N THR A 254 5.89 8.32 9.91
CA THR A 254 7.32 8.54 9.66
C THR A 254 7.89 7.73 8.48
N GLY A 255 7.23 6.64 8.09
CA GLY A 255 7.70 5.76 7.03
C GLY A 255 7.06 4.38 7.05
N VAL A 256 7.78 3.40 6.51
CA VAL A 256 7.36 2.00 6.55
C VAL A 256 8.08 1.30 7.70
N HIS A 257 7.33 0.95 8.73
CA HIS A 257 7.81 0.18 9.88
C HIS A 257 7.94 -1.29 9.50
N VAL A 258 9.00 -1.94 9.93
CA VAL A 258 9.25 -3.37 9.69
C VAL A 258 9.16 -4.10 11.02
N LEU A 259 8.20 -5.02 11.12
CA LEU A 259 8.03 -5.91 12.27
C LEU A 259 8.51 -7.31 11.91
N GLY A 260 9.26 -7.95 12.79
CA GLY A 260 9.67 -9.34 12.66
C GLY A 260 8.47 -10.30 12.68
N PRO A 261 8.66 -11.58 12.31
CA PRO A 261 7.60 -12.59 12.40
C PRO A 261 7.09 -12.81 13.84
N ASP A 262 7.87 -12.39 14.81
CA ASP A 262 7.57 -12.39 16.26
C ASP A 262 6.95 -11.07 16.75
N GLY A 263 6.69 -10.12 15.85
CA GLY A 263 6.17 -8.79 16.17
C GLY A 263 7.21 -7.78 16.66
N LYS A 264 8.48 -8.19 16.82
CA LYS A 264 9.55 -7.28 17.23
C LYS A 264 9.77 -6.19 16.18
N HIS A 265 9.82 -4.93 16.60
CA HIS A 265 10.15 -3.81 15.74
C HIS A 265 11.63 -3.88 15.31
N LEU A 266 11.87 -3.96 13.99
CA LEU A 266 13.21 -4.11 13.41
C LEU A 266 13.79 -2.76 12.95
N GLY A 267 12.94 -1.80 12.58
CA GLY A 267 13.33 -0.48 12.13
C GLY A 267 12.26 0.20 11.27
N VAL A 268 12.59 1.39 10.78
CA VAL A 268 11.75 2.18 9.88
C VAL A 268 12.52 2.45 8.59
N ILE A 269 11.87 2.29 7.46
CA ILE A 269 12.33 2.80 6.17
C ILE A 269 11.67 4.16 5.99
N PRO A 270 12.40 5.29 6.19
CA PRO A 270 11.84 6.62 6.05
C PRO A 270 11.35 6.84 4.62
N THR A 271 10.24 7.56 4.45
CA THR A 271 9.64 7.81 3.14
C THR A 271 9.65 9.29 2.78
N PRO A 272 9.76 9.65 1.48
CA PRO A 272 9.74 11.04 1.02
C PRO A 272 8.47 11.81 1.43
N ARG A 273 7.34 11.12 1.56
CA ARG A 273 6.04 11.67 1.98
C ARG A 273 5.39 10.72 2.96
N VAL A 274 4.28 11.10 3.57
CA VAL A 274 3.53 10.20 4.47
C VAL A 274 2.95 9.03 3.67
N PRO A 275 3.35 7.79 3.97
CA PRO A 275 2.88 6.61 3.26
C PRO A 275 1.53 6.15 3.82
N ILE A 276 0.66 5.61 2.94
CA ILE A 276 -0.64 5.05 3.35
C ILE A 276 -0.84 3.61 2.91
N THR A 277 -0.20 3.15 1.83
CA THR A 277 -0.37 1.80 1.31
C THR A 277 0.95 1.28 0.77
N ALA A 278 1.16 -0.03 0.82
CA ALA A 278 2.39 -0.66 0.35
C ALA A 278 2.15 -2.05 -0.24
N ALA A 279 2.92 -2.40 -1.26
CA ALA A 279 2.91 -3.74 -1.84
C ALA A 279 4.28 -4.14 -2.39
N PHE A 280 4.62 -5.40 -2.22
CA PHE A 280 5.77 -5.99 -2.92
C PHE A 280 5.43 -6.33 -4.36
N SER A 281 6.30 -5.92 -5.29
CA SER A 281 6.24 -6.31 -6.70
C SER A 281 7.63 -6.30 -7.36
N GLY A 282 7.67 -6.12 -8.67
CA GLY A 282 8.86 -6.28 -9.49
C GLY A 282 9.06 -7.73 -9.94
N PRO A 283 9.90 -7.98 -10.95
CA PRO A 283 10.09 -9.31 -11.55
C PRO A 283 10.54 -10.39 -10.56
N ASP A 284 11.28 -9.99 -9.52
CA ASP A 284 11.77 -10.86 -8.46
C ASP A 284 11.10 -10.60 -7.09
N LYS A 285 10.04 -9.79 -7.08
CA LYS A 285 9.33 -9.35 -5.88
C LYS A 285 10.19 -8.71 -4.79
N LYS A 286 11.31 -8.11 -5.14
CA LYS A 286 12.18 -7.38 -4.21
C LYS A 286 11.98 -5.86 -4.25
N THR A 287 10.98 -5.38 -4.95
CA THR A 287 10.63 -3.97 -5.01
C THR A 287 9.41 -3.70 -4.14
N LEU A 288 9.56 -2.80 -3.19
CA LEU A 288 8.45 -2.29 -2.39
C LEU A 288 7.91 -1.02 -3.05
N TYR A 289 6.66 -1.04 -3.47
CA TYR A 289 5.90 0.11 -3.94
C TYR A 289 5.10 0.67 -2.79
N VAL A 290 5.08 2.00 -2.67
CA VAL A 290 4.43 2.70 -1.55
C VAL A 290 3.65 3.90 -2.08
N GLY A 291 2.34 3.88 -1.86
CA GLY A 291 1.47 5.03 -2.11
C GLY A 291 1.63 6.05 -1.00
N GLN A 292 1.88 7.31 -1.36
CA GLN A 292 2.21 8.36 -0.43
C GLN A 292 1.40 9.63 -0.69
N MET A 293 1.21 10.42 0.36
CA MET A 293 0.36 11.61 0.39
C MET A 293 0.96 12.76 -0.42
N GLY A 294 0.09 13.52 -1.10
CA GLY A 294 0.42 14.74 -1.79
C GLY A 294 0.94 14.54 -3.22
N ALA A 295 0.77 15.56 -4.01
CA ALA A 295 1.29 15.69 -5.37
C ALA A 295 1.88 17.06 -5.60
N VAL A 296 2.63 17.20 -6.68
CA VAL A 296 3.21 18.45 -7.14
C VAL A 296 2.51 18.86 -8.44
N GLY A 297 2.01 20.08 -8.48
CA GLY A 297 1.46 20.66 -9.69
C GLY A 297 2.52 20.95 -10.76
N PRO A 298 2.09 21.26 -12.00
CA PRO A 298 3.00 21.63 -13.08
C PRO A 298 3.88 22.85 -12.78
N ASP A 299 3.47 23.69 -11.84
CA ASP A 299 4.21 24.86 -11.36
C ASP A 299 5.22 24.54 -10.23
N GLY A 300 5.39 23.26 -9.92
CA GLY A 300 6.31 22.80 -8.88
C GLY A 300 5.82 23.07 -7.43
N LYS A 301 4.57 23.50 -7.24
CA LYS A 301 3.98 23.71 -5.90
C LYS A 301 3.10 22.54 -5.49
N PRO A 302 2.83 22.36 -4.18
CA PRO A 302 1.84 21.38 -3.74
C PRO A 302 0.52 21.60 -4.45
N TRP A 303 -0.07 20.56 -4.99
CA TRP A 303 -1.31 20.66 -5.74
C TRP A 303 -2.47 21.08 -4.85
N ALA A 304 -3.24 22.05 -5.30
CA ALA A 304 -4.36 22.60 -4.59
C ALA A 304 -5.60 22.73 -5.50
N THR A 305 -6.76 22.60 -4.91
CA THR A 305 -8.05 22.95 -5.50
C THR A 305 -8.54 24.28 -4.91
N PRO A 306 -9.64 24.87 -5.42
CA PRO A 306 -10.28 26.00 -4.76
C PRO A 306 -10.65 25.77 -3.29
N GLN A 307 -10.74 24.50 -2.87
CA GLN A 307 -11.01 24.10 -1.48
C GLN A 307 -9.73 23.92 -0.64
N GLY A 308 -8.55 24.18 -1.21
CA GLY A 308 -7.26 24.11 -0.55
C GLY A 308 -6.37 22.96 -1.08
N VAL A 309 -5.22 22.80 -0.44
CA VAL A 309 -4.28 21.71 -0.77
C VAL A 309 -4.92 20.38 -0.42
N ARG A 310 -4.99 19.47 -1.38
CA ARG A 310 -5.43 18.10 -1.15
C ARG A 310 -4.29 17.25 -0.64
N ASN A 311 -4.44 16.75 0.56
CA ASN A 311 -3.49 15.82 1.17
C ASN A 311 -4.04 14.39 1.05
N THR A 312 -4.04 13.85 -0.16
CA THR A 312 -4.46 12.48 -0.46
C THR A 312 -3.30 11.74 -1.13
N ALA A 313 -3.34 10.42 -1.19
CA ALA A 313 -2.30 9.61 -1.83
C ALA A 313 -2.30 9.86 -3.34
N MET A 314 -1.38 10.66 -3.80
CA MET A 314 -1.26 11.11 -5.19
C MET A 314 0.12 10.80 -5.79
N THR A 315 0.94 10.04 -5.08
CA THR A 315 2.27 9.63 -5.54
C THR A 315 2.51 8.17 -5.21
N ILE A 316 3.24 7.48 -6.09
CA ILE A 316 3.75 6.14 -5.82
C ILE A 316 5.26 6.18 -5.96
N TYR A 317 5.95 5.81 -4.89
CA TYR A 317 7.39 5.60 -4.86
C TYR A 317 7.70 4.13 -4.79
N ARG A 318 8.89 3.77 -5.25
CA ARG A 318 9.42 2.41 -5.05
C ARG A 318 10.81 2.44 -4.45
N ILE A 319 11.15 1.35 -3.78
CA ILE A 319 12.50 1.12 -3.24
C ILE A 319 12.88 -0.35 -3.40
N ARG A 320 14.14 -0.60 -3.69
CA ARG A 320 14.68 -1.95 -3.79
C ARG A 320 15.01 -2.49 -2.41
N LEU A 321 14.56 -3.71 -2.10
CA LEU A 321 14.85 -4.39 -0.85
C LEU A 321 15.76 -5.60 -1.08
N LEU A 322 16.40 -6.07 0.00
CA LEU A 322 17.23 -7.28 0.02
C LEU A 322 16.35 -8.54 0.04
N THR A 323 15.20 -8.45 0.70
CA THR A 323 14.21 -9.52 0.81
C THR A 323 13.21 -9.50 -0.32
N GLU A 324 12.57 -10.64 -0.59
CA GLU A 324 11.45 -10.73 -1.52
C GLU A 324 10.10 -10.72 -0.78
N GLY A 325 9.08 -10.16 -1.41
CA GLY A 325 7.71 -10.21 -0.92
C GLY A 325 7.12 -11.63 -1.03
N PHE A 326 6.10 -11.90 -0.24
CA PHE A 326 5.41 -13.19 -0.30
C PHE A 326 4.72 -13.39 -1.66
N LYS A 327 4.93 -14.55 -2.29
CA LYS A 327 4.44 -14.87 -3.64
C LYS A 327 3.03 -15.46 -3.68
N GLY A 328 2.58 -16.02 -2.58
CA GLY A 328 1.31 -16.77 -2.54
C GLY A 328 0.06 -15.89 -2.60
N ARG A 329 0.14 -14.69 -2.11
CA ARG A 329 -0.92 -13.69 -2.10
C ARG A 329 -0.30 -12.31 -2.18
N PRO A 330 -0.50 -11.60 -3.29
CA PRO A 330 -0.03 -10.22 -3.37
C PRO A 330 -0.89 -9.30 -2.47
N LYS A 331 -0.26 -8.59 -1.63
CA LYS A 331 -0.63 -7.32 -1.01
C LYS A 331 0.59 -6.75 -0.31
#